data_be162b0044f6284c24594377ba18c592
#
_entry.id   be162b0044f6284c24594377ba18c592
#
_cell.length_a   1.000
_cell.length_b   1.000
_cell.length_c   1.000
_cell.angle_alpha   90.00
_cell.angle_beta   90.00
_cell.angle_gamma   90.00
#
_symmetry.space_group_name_H-M   'P 1'
#
loop_
_entity.id
_entity.type
_entity.pdbx_description
1 polymer ?
#
loop_
_entity_poly.entity_id
_entity_poly.type
_entity_poly.pdbx_seq_one_letter_code
_entity_poly.pdbx_strand_id
1 'polypeptide(L)'
;MISGSLAVGDNEFGTKTWLYGVGLQKLWGGHDHGDGVEFCKGSIKVKAEAIGRSAEVKHEDGDSDDVSDYGFYATIFYGLDEMTTISARHGYVSELAELELEDRNRTSLAISRNLSSNVLARLQYDYNSSDSIEGEHALWLQFKIAIGGSVDCHSGCNH
;
A
#
# COMPACT_ATOMS: atom_id res chain seq x y z
N MET A 1 -1.51 9.93 -12.25
CA MET A 1 -1.70 8.62 -12.92
C MET A 1 -2.92 7.95 -12.30
N ILE A 2 -3.75 7.35 -13.11
CA ILE A 2 -4.88 6.49 -12.68
C ILE A 2 -4.59 5.13 -13.28
N SER A 3 -4.82 4.06 -12.54
CA SER A 3 -4.65 2.67 -12.97
C SER A 3 -5.88 1.85 -12.61
N GLY A 4 -6.16 0.82 -13.40
CA GLY A 4 -7.17 -0.19 -13.12
C GLY A 4 -6.60 -1.57 -13.38
N SER A 5 -7.04 -2.55 -12.62
CA SER A 5 -6.64 -3.95 -12.75
C SER A 5 -7.85 -4.87 -12.64
N LEU A 6 -7.81 -5.96 -13.39
CA LEU A 6 -8.80 -7.02 -13.35
C LEU A 6 -8.08 -8.35 -13.49
N ALA A 7 -8.39 -9.29 -12.63
CA ALA A 7 -7.93 -10.67 -12.73
C ALA A 7 -9.08 -11.64 -12.47
N VAL A 8 -9.05 -12.79 -13.12
CA VAL A 8 -9.99 -13.88 -12.88
C VAL A 8 -9.21 -15.19 -12.86
N GLY A 9 -9.56 -16.06 -11.96
CA GLY A 9 -8.95 -17.38 -11.83
C GLY A 9 -9.93 -18.37 -11.22
N ASP A 10 -9.62 -19.65 -11.39
CA ASP A 10 -10.34 -20.71 -10.70
C ASP A 10 -9.78 -20.86 -9.30
N ASN A 11 -10.67 -21.03 -8.32
CA ASN A 11 -10.29 -21.32 -6.95
C ASN A 11 -10.22 -22.83 -6.69
N GLU A 12 -9.78 -23.24 -5.50
CA GLU A 12 -9.65 -24.64 -5.12
C GLU A 12 -10.99 -25.42 -5.08
N PHE A 13 -12.12 -24.71 -5.06
CA PHE A 13 -13.46 -25.29 -5.11
C PHE A 13 -13.97 -25.48 -6.55
N GLY A 14 -13.15 -25.15 -7.57
CA GLY A 14 -13.51 -25.22 -8.99
C GLY A 14 -14.53 -24.16 -9.41
N THR A 15 -14.67 -23.10 -8.64
CA THR A 15 -15.47 -21.91 -8.94
C THR A 15 -14.56 -20.72 -9.27
N LYS A 16 -15.14 -19.58 -9.68
CA LYS A 16 -14.36 -18.42 -10.14
C LYS A 16 -14.17 -17.40 -9.02
N THR A 17 -12.96 -16.86 -8.98
CA THR A 17 -12.63 -15.69 -8.17
C THR A 17 -12.29 -14.52 -9.10
N TRP A 18 -12.93 -13.38 -8.86
CA TRP A 18 -12.68 -12.11 -9.53
C TRP A 18 -11.93 -11.18 -8.58
N LEU A 19 -10.86 -10.58 -9.08
CA LEU A 19 -10.14 -9.52 -8.40
C LEU A 19 -10.19 -8.27 -9.28
N TYR A 20 -10.57 -7.15 -8.70
CA TYR A 20 -10.61 -5.86 -9.39
C TYR A 20 -10.01 -4.78 -8.53
N GLY A 21 -9.35 -3.82 -9.16
CA GLY A 21 -8.70 -2.74 -8.42
C GLY A 21 -8.64 -1.45 -9.20
N VAL A 22 -8.62 -0.35 -8.47
CA VAL A 22 -8.39 0.99 -9.00
C VAL A 22 -7.35 1.70 -8.15
N GLY A 23 -6.40 2.36 -8.82
CA GLY A 23 -5.35 3.12 -8.17
C GLY A 23 -5.27 4.56 -8.67
N LEU A 24 -4.93 5.46 -7.77
CA LEU A 24 -4.67 6.86 -8.03
C LEU A 24 -3.32 7.24 -7.46
N GLN A 25 -2.49 7.93 -8.26
CA GLN A 25 -1.24 8.52 -7.79
C GLN A 25 -1.05 9.90 -8.39
N LYS A 26 -0.63 10.86 -7.55
CA LYS A 26 -0.24 12.19 -7.99
C LYS A 26 0.93 12.73 -7.15
N LEU A 27 1.87 13.37 -7.84
CA LEU A 27 3.04 14.03 -7.27
C LEU A 27 2.97 15.52 -7.60
N TRP A 28 3.31 16.36 -6.63
CA TRP A 28 3.48 17.80 -6.77
C TRP A 28 4.84 18.21 -6.23
N GLY A 29 5.55 19.08 -6.94
CA GLY A 29 6.83 19.63 -6.51
C GLY A 29 8.00 18.64 -6.46
N GLY A 30 7.92 17.54 -7.22
CA GLY A 30 8.95 16.52 -7.33
C GLY A 30 9.02 15.97 -8.76
N HIS A 31 10.01 15.12 -9.03
CA HIS A 31 10.18 14.44 -10.31
C HIS A 31 9.88 12.94 -10.19
N ASP A 32 9.08 12.43 -11.11
CA ASP A 32 8.77 10.99 -11.21
C ASP A 32 9.59 10.45 -12.41
N HIS A 33 10.65 9.75 -12.09
CA HIS A 33 11.50 9.08 -13.07
C HIS A 33 11.16 7.58 -13.04
N GLY A 34 10.20 7.10 -13.76
CA GLY A 34 9.79 5.70 -13.96
C GLY A 34 10.31 4.61 -12.99
N ASP A 35 11.56 4.66 -12.62
CA ASP A 35 12.23 3.73 -11.69
C ASP A 35 12.26 4.19 -10.22
N GLY A 36 11.86 5.41 -9.94
CA GLY A 36 11.86 5.98 -8.59
C GLY A 36 11.25 7.38 -8.54
N VAL A 37 10.86 7.79 -7.34
CA VAL A 37 10.35 9.13 -7.07
C VAL A 37 11.41 9.90 -6.33
N GLU A 38 11.92 10.98 -6.94
CA GLU A 38 12.74 11.95 -6.24
C GLU A 38 11.85 12.96 -5.54
N PHE A 39 11.97 12.99 -4.23
CA PHE A 39 11.33 13.99 -3.40
C PHE A 39 12.23 15.21 -3.26
N CYS A 40 11.72 16.36 -3.66
CA CYS A 40 12.32 17.64 -3.33
C CYS A 40 11.73 18.15 -2.01
N LYS A 41 12.41 19.12 -1.38
CA LYS A 41 11.87 19.78 -0.20
C LYS A 41 10.51 20.40 -0.52
N GLY A 42 9.50 20.08 0.28
CA GLY A 42 8.13 20.55 0.11
C GLY A 42 7.31 19.79 -0.93
N SER A 43 7.87 18.74 -1.59
CA SER A 43 7.10 17.90 -2.50
C SER A 43 6.05 17.07 -1.75
N ILE A 44 4.90 16.87 -2.38
CA ILE A 44 3.81 16.06 -1.84
C ILE A 44 3.46 14.97 -2.86
N LYS A 45 3.39 13.72 -2.43
CA LYS A 45 2.85 12.62 -3.21
C LYS A 45 1.67 12.00 -2.49
N VAL A 46 0.59 11.80 -3.22
CA VAL A 46 -0.58 11.04 -2.73
C VAL A 46 -0.70 9.77 -3.56
N LYS A 47 -0.92 8.66 -2.89
CA LYS A 47 -1.24 7.36 -3.49
C LYS A 47 -2.47 6.80 -2.79
N ALA A 48 -3.46 6.36 -3.56
CA ALA A 48 -4.62 5.64 -3.05
C ALA A 48 -4.89 4.44 -3.95
N GLU A 49 -5.35 3.35 -3.36
CA GLU A 49 -5.71 2.13 -4.08
C GLU A 49 -6.88 1.46 -3.37
N ALA A 50 -7.84 0.98 -4.15
CA ALA A 50 -8.93 0.15 -3.69
C ALA A 50 -8.92 -1.16 -4.49
N ILE A 51 -9.11 -2.28 -3.79
CA ILE A 51 -9.14 -3.62 -4.35
C ILE A 51 -10.40 -4.30 -3.82
N GLY A 52 -11.13 -4.96 -4.70
CA GLY A 52 -12.25 -5.81 -4.33
C GLY A 52 -12.04 -7.23 -4.86
N ARG A 53 -12.59 -8.18 -4.15
CA ARG A 53 -12.64 -9.59 -4.52
C ARG A 53 -14.09 -10.05 -4.48
N SER A 54 -14.49 -10.88 -5.45
CA SER A 54 -15.73 -11.65 -5.43
C SER A 54 -15.38 -13.10 -5.77
N ALA A 55 -15.79 -14.02 -4.92
CA ALA A 55 -15.52 -15.44 -5.06
C ALA A 55 -16.80 -16.23 -4.80
N GLU A 56 -17.09 -17.20 -5.66
CA GLU A 56 -18.14 -18.18 -5.44
C GLU A 56 -17.55 -19.34 -4.61
N VAL A 57 -18.17 -19.66 -3.49
CA VAL A 57 -17.80 -20.75 -2.59
C VAL A 57 -18.89 -21.81 -2.64
N LYS A 58 -18.54 -23.09 -2.86
CA LYS A 58 -19.46 -24.21 -2.80
C LYS A 58 -19.43 -24.84 -1.42
N HIS A 59 -20.60 -25.02 -0.85
CA HIS A 59 -20.80 -25.81 0.37
C HIS A 59 -20.92 -27.30 0.06
N GLU A 60 -20.66 -28.14 1.08
CA GLU A 60 -20.74 -29.60 0.95
C GLU A 60 -22.17 -30.09 0.57
N ASP A 61 -23.18 -29.32 0.85
CA ASP A 61 -24.60 -29.58 0.55
C ASP A 61 -24.99 -29.27 -0.90
N GLY A 62 -24.05 -28.71 -1.68
CA GLY A 62 -24.24 -28.36 -3.10
C GLY A 62 -24.78 -26.95 -3.35
N ASP A 63 -25.04 -26.17 -2.32
CA ASP A 63 -25.35 -24.75 -2.41
C ASP A 63 -24.08 -23.93 -2.66
N SER A 64 -24.23 -22.82 -3.36
CA SER A 64 -23.12 -21.87 -3.60
C SER A 64 -23.47 -20.49 -3.05
N ASP A 65 -22.54 -19.91 -2.31
CA ASP A 65 -22.63 -18.54 -1.81
C ASP A 65 -21.59 -17.64 -2.50
N ASP A 66 -21.98 -16.40 -2.73
CA ASP A 66 -21.07 -15.37 -3.24
C ASP A 66 -20.42 -14.61 -2.07
N VAL A 67 -19.14 -14.81 -1.91
CA VAL A 67 -18.32 -14.11 -0.91
C VAL A 67 -17.66 -12.90 -1.57
N SER A 68 -17.85 -11.72 -1.00
CA SER A 68 -17.22 -10.50 -1.48
C SER A 68 -16.58 -9.71 -0.36
N ASP A 69 -15.35 -9.28 -0.60
CA ASP A 69 -14.61 -8.40 0.30
C ASP A 69 -13.91 -7.28 -0.48
N TYR A 70 -13.59 -6.21 0.22
CA TYR A 70 -12.86 -5.10 -0.34
C TYR A 70 -11.90 -4.50 0.66
N GLY A 71 -10.87 -3.88 0.14
CA GLY A 71 -9.93 -3.12 0.94
C GLY A 71 -9.48 -1.88 0.18
N PHE A 72 -9.08 -0.86 0.92
CA PHE A 72 -8.46 0.31 0.34
C PHE A 72 -7.35 0.83 1.23
N TYR A 73 -6.45 1.59 0.64
CA TYR A 73 -5.51 2.41 1.40
C TYR A 73 -5.28 3.76 0.72
N ALA A 74 -4.92 4.73 1.54
CA ALA A 74 -4.40 6.01 1.08
C ALA A 74 -3.10 6.32 1.82
N THR A 75 -2.12 6.85 1.09
CA THR A 75 -0.82 7.27 1.63
C THR A 75 -0.51 8.66 1.14
N ILE A 76 -0.09 9.52 2.05
CA ILE A 76 0.51 10.81 1.74
C ILE A 76 1.98 10.78 2.11
N PHE A 77 2.81 11.32 1.24
CA PHE A 77 4.25 11.50 1.43
C PHE A 77 4.57 12.98 1.38
N TYR A 78 5.49 13.42 2.20
CA TYR A 78 6.00 14.78 2.21
C TYR A 78 7.54 14.78 2.26
N GLY A 79 8.17 15.44 1.29
CA GLY A 79 9.62 15.63 1.23
C GLY A 79 10.07 16.70 2.21
N LEU A 80 10.78 16.33 3.25
CA LEU A 80 11.42 17.27 4.19
C LEU A 80 12.65 17.90 3.57
N ASP A 81 13.42 17.10 2.87
CA ASP A 81 14.57 17.44 2.05
C ASP A 81 14.74 16.39 0.94
N GLU A 82 15.80 16.48 0.16
CA GLU A 82 16.10 15.56 -0.97
C GLU A 82 16.37 14.11 -0.51
N MET A 83 16.71 13.92 0.75
CA MET A 83 17.05 12.62 1.31
C MET A 83 16.00 12.07 2.27
N THR A 84 15.14 12.94 2.82
CA THR A 84 14.26 12.59 3.94
C THR A 84 12.80 12.80 3.57
N THR A 85 11.99 11.77 3.75
CA THR A 85 10.55 11.79 3.48
C THR A 85 9.79 11.29 4.70
N ILE A 86 8.73 11.98 5.07
CA ILE A 86 7.74 11.47 6.01
C ILE A 86 6.51 10.97 5.26
N SER A 87 5.82 9.99 5.81
CA SER A 87 4.58 9.49 5.23
C SER A 87 3.58 9.09 6.29
N ALA A 88 2.30 9.29 5.97
CA ALA A 88 1.18 8.77 6.71
C ALA A 88 0.34 7.90 5.78
N ARG A 89 -0.08 6.74 6.26
CA ARG A 89 -0.93 5.80 5.52
C ARG A 89 -2.09 5.38 6.40
N HIS A 90 -3.26 5.29 5.79
CA HIS A 90 -4.41 4.63 6.38
C HIS A 90 -4.92 3.57 5.41
N GLY A 91 -5.25 2.39 5.93
CA GLY A 91 -5.81 1.27 5.17
C GLY A 91 -6.92 0.60 5.94
N TYR A 92 -7.88 0.10 5.21
CA TYR A 92 -9.06 -0.61 5.68
C TYR A 92 -9.25 -1.88 4.85
N VAL A 93 -9.66 -2.96 5.50
CA VAL A 93 -10.13 -4.20 4.87
C VAL A 93 -11.47 -4.54 5.49
N SER A 94 -12.48 -4.80 4.66
CA SER A 94 -13.81 -5.17 5.12
C SER A 94 -13.81 -6.53 5.82
N GLU A 95 -14.77 -6.73 6.69
CA GLU A 95 -15.07 -8.03 7.26
C GLU A 95 -15.39 -9.08 6.18
N LEU A 96 -15.17 -10.32 6.51
CA LEU A 96 -15.59 -11.48 5.76
C LEU A 96 -16.45 -12.33 6.71
N ALA A 97 -17.76 -12.06 6.72
CA ALA A 97 -18.70 -12.64 7.66
C ALA A 97 -18.72 -14.18 7.58
N GLU A 98 -18.54 -14.75 6.37
CA GLU A 98 -18.54 -16.20 6.15
C GLU A 98 -17.31 -16.90 6.76
N LEU A 99 -16.23 -16.16 7.00
CA LEU A 99 -15.01 -16.67 7.63
C LEU A 99 -14.81 -16.15 9.07
N GLU A 100 -15.79 -15.46 9.64
CA GLU A 100 -15.71 -14.81 10.95
C GLU A 100 -14.47 -13.87 11.06
N LEU A 101 -14.05 -13.30 9.92
CA LEU A 101 -12.95 -12.33 9.87
C LEU A 101 -13.53 -10.92 9.97
N GLU A 102 -13.17 -10.25 11.05
CA GLU A 102 -13.58 -8.87 11.32
C GLU A 102 -12.90 -7.87 10.39
N ASP A 103 -13.51 -6.71 10.27
CA ASP A 103 -12.88 -5.58 9.60
C ASP A 103 -11.57 -5.15 10.30
N ARG A 104 -10.64 -4.64 9.52
CA ARG A 104 -9.33 -4.23 10.01
C ARG A 104 -8.94 -2.87 9.49
N ASN A 105 -8.54 -2.04 10.44
CA ASN A 105 -7.98 -0.72 10.18
C ASN A 105 -6.50 -0.70 10.52
N ARG A 106 -5.69 -0.09 9.67
CA ARG A 106 -4.28 0.17 9.95
C ARG A 106 -3.93 1.61 9.63
N THR A 107 -3.39 2.30 10.63
CA THR A 107 -2.78 3.61 10.44
C THR A 107 -1.28 3.50 10.64
N SER A 108 -0.49 4.01 9.70
CA SER A 108 0.97 3.96 9.74
C SER A 108 1.56 5.36 9.59
N LEU A 109 2.58 5.63 10.36
CA LEU A 109 3.44 6.81 10.22
C LEU A 109 4.86 6.34 9.98
N ALA A 110 5.56 6.94 9.01
CA ALA A 110 6.93 6.56 8.76
C ALA A 110 7.80 7.77 8.40
N ILE A 111 9.07 7.66 8.77
CA ILE A 111 10.16 8.50 8.28
C ILE A 111 11.14 7.63 7.53
N SER A 112 11.50 8.04 6.34
CA SER A 112 12.46 7.34 5.47
C SER A 112 13.58 8.29 5.12
N ARG A 113 14.83 7.80 5.13
CA ARG A 113 16.01 8.57 4.76
C ARG A 113 16.93 7.77 3.87
N ASN A 114 17.32 8.34 2.76
CA ASN A 114 18.40 7.81 1.93
C ASN A 114 19.73 8.11 2.65
N LEU A 115 20.42 7.06 3.09
CA LEU A 115 21.74 7.16 3.72
C LEU A 115 22.84 7.25 2.67
N SER A 116 22.61 6.68 1.48
CA SER A 116 23.43 6.79 0.28
C SER A 116 22.53 6.55 -0.95
N SER A 117 23.09 6.63 -2.15
CA SER A 117 22.40 6.29 -3.41
C SER A 117 21.76 4.89 -3.40
N ASN A 118 22.31 3.96 -2.63
CA ASN A 118 21.93 2.56 -2.64
C ASN A 118 21.33 2.07 -1.31
N VAL A 119 21.28 2.91 -0.27
CA VAL A 119 20.83 2.51 1.07
C VAL A 119 19.77 3.46 1.58
N LEU A 120 18.59 2.91 1.87
CA LEU A 120 17.50 3.63 2.52
C LEU A 120 17.25 3.02 3.91
N ALA A 121 17.14 3.86 4.91
CA ALA A 121 16.64 3.51 6.24
C ALA A 121 15.23 4.04 6.43
N ARG A 122 14.36 3.25 7.06
CA ARG A 122 12.97 3.63 7.36
C ARG A 122 12.60 3.19 8.76
N LEU A 123 12.07 4.13 9.52
CA LEU A 123 11.40 3.87 10.80
C LEU A 123 9.89 4.04 10.59
N GLN A 124 9.12 3.04 10.98
CA GLN A 124 7.66 3.04 10.81
C GLN A 124 6.99 2.62 12.10
N TYR A 125 5.95 3.34 12.47
CA TYR A 125 5.01 3.00 13.53
C TYR A 125 3.68 2.64 12.92
N ASP A 126 3.10 1.51 13.33
CA ASP A 126 1.79 1.03 12.92
C ASP A 126 0.86 0.94 14.13
N TYR A 127 -0.37 1.38 13.92
CA TYR A 127 -1.50 1.16 14.80
C TYR A 127 -2.55 0.34 14.05
N ASN A 128 -2.88 -0.84 14.58
CA ASN A 128 -3.90 -1.75 14.03
C ASN A 128 -5.09 -1.78 14.98
N SER A 129 -6.30 -1.78 14.45
CA SER A 129 -7.53 -1.96 15.21
C SER A 129 -8.52 -2.81 14.43
N SER A 130 -9.30 -3.62 15.14
CA SER A 130 -10.49 -4.32 14.65
C SER A 130 -11.56 -4.24 15.74
N ASP A 131 -12.77 -4.72 15.46
CA ASP A 131 -13.86 -4.64 16.43
C ASP A 131 -13.60 -5.48 17.69
N SER A 132 -12.85 -6.59 17.59
CA SER A 132 -12.54 -7.48 18.71
C SER A 132 -11.17 -7.22 19.37
N ILE A 133 -10.27 -6.49 18.70
CA ILE A 133 -8.90 -6.26 19.19
C ILE A 133 -8.74 -4.79 19.55
N GLU A 134 -8.59 -4.53 20.87
CA GLU A 134 -8.07 -3.23 21.34
C GLU A 134 -6.69 -3.01 20.70
N GLY A 135 -6.52 -1.86 20.08
CA GLY A 135 -5.42 -1.48 19.21
C GLY A 135 -4.04 -2.07 19.48
N GLU A 136 -3.46 -2.67 18.48
CA GLU A 136 -2.09 -3.16 18.49
C GLU A 136 -1.13 -2.12 17.96
N HIS A 137 0.01 -1.99 18.61
CA HIS A 137 1.08 -1.06 18.23
C HIS A 137 2.31 -1.83 17.78
N ALA A 138 2.89 -1.44 16.65
CA ALA A 138 4.13 -2.02 16.16
C ALA A 138 5.12 -0.93 15.73
N LEU A 139 6.40 -1.17 15.98
CA LEU A 139 7.49 -0.31 15.53
C LEU A 139 8.45 -1.13 14.67
N TRP A 140 8.73 -0.62 13.47
CA TRP A 140 9.56 -1.28 12.48
C TRP A 140 10.78 -0.43 12.11
N LEU A 141 11.94 -1.06 12.07
CA LEU A 141 13.14 -0.50 11.47
C LEU A 141 13.51 -1.35 10.25
N GLN A 142 13.56 -0.71 9.08
CA GLN A 142 13.85 -1.35 7.81
C GLN A 142 15.05 -0.69 7.14
N PHE A 143 15.94 -1.52 6.59
CA PHE A 143 16.99 -1.10 5.67
C PHE A 143 16.72 -1.73 4.30
N LYS A 144 16.72 -0.92 3.26
CA LYS A 144 16.64 -1.38 1.87
C LYS A 144 17.98 -1.08 1.21
N ILE A 145 18.62 -2.11 0.69
CA ILE A 145 19.91 -2.02 0.00
C ILE A 145 19.70 -2.46 -1.44
N ALA A 146 19.99 -1.57 -2.40
CA ALA A 146 20.00 -1.90 -3.82
C ALA A 146 21.40 -2.40 -4.22
N ILE A 147 21.47 -3.60 -4.80
CA ILE A 147 22.74 -4.21 -5.27
C ILE A 147 22.66 -4.27 -6.80
N GLY A 148 23.65 -3.69 -7.48
CA GLY A 148 23.81 -3.86 -8.93
C GLY A 148 23.23 -2.77 -9.84
N GLY A 149 23.02 -1.56 -9.35
CA GLY A 149 22.66 -0.41 -10.17
C GLY A 149 23.04 0.88 -9.47
N SER A 150 23.84 1.74 -10.11
CA SER A 150 23.96 3.13 -9.67
C SER A 150 22.68 3.84 -10.09
N VAL A 151 21.83 4.17 -9.13
CA VAL A 151 20.82 5.20 -9.36
C VAL A 151 21.61 6.52 -9.33
N ASP A 152 21.89 7.08 -10.50
CA ASP A 152 22.43 8.42 -10.59
C ASP A 152 21.35 9.37 -10.05
N CYS A 153 21.50 9.75 -8.79
CA CYS A 153 20.75 10.84 -8.20
C CYS A 153 21.23 12.14 -8.86
N HIS A 154 20.70 12.45 -10.03
CA HIS A 154 20.83 13.79 -10.57
C HIS A 154 19.91 14.68 -9.73
N SER A 155 20.53 15.57 -8.96
CA SER A 155 19.87 16.64 -8.21
C SER A 155 19.12 17.58 -9.18
N GLY A 156 17.91 17.17 -9.55
CA GLY A 156 17.04 17.91 -10.47
C GLY A 156 16.10 18.90 -9.79
N CYS A 157 16.26 19.17 -8.49
CA CYS A 157 15.46 20.17 -7.78
C CYS A 157 15.98 21.58 -8.09
N ASN A 158 15.71 22.07 -9.30
CA ASN A 158 15.90 23.49 -9.62
C ASN A 158 14.70 24.28 -9.07
N HIS A 159 14.99 25.26 -8.22
CA HIS A 159 14.06 26.29 -7.72
C HIS A 159 13.65 27.26 -8.82
#